data_9582b00ab0f6cec4c0f51837c64b0245
#
_entry.id   9582b00ab0f6cec4c0f51837c64b0245
#
_cell.length_a   1.000
_cell.length_b   1.000
_cell.length_c   1.000
_cell.angle_alpha   90.00
_cell.angle_beta   90.00
_cell.angle_gamma   90.00
#
_symmetry.space_group_name_H-M   'P 1'
#
loop_
_entity.id
_entity.type
_entity.pdbx_description
1 polymer ?
#
loop_
_entity_poly.entity_id
_entity_poly.type
_entity_poly.pdbx_seq_one_letter_code
_entity_poly.pdbx_strand_id
1 'polypeptide(L)'
;SNGTSQIRIDHDSFMPRYYQLVENLHKNGATVAIQINHAGASASSARTGMETVSSSNIPTKAGGETPRPMTKEEIMTTVKKYGEAAKRVQAIGFDAIEIHCGHSYLMSQFISPYYNKRTDEFGGSVENRLRFPRMVLEEVRKNVGPWFPIIVRISAEAVSYTHLTLP
;
A
#
# COMPACT_ATOMS: atom_id res chain seq x y z
N SER A 1 1.40 -8.92 3.14
CA SER A 1 2.79 -9.06 2.69
C SER A 1 2.92 -10.20 1.68
N ASN A 2 3.94 -10.13 0.81
CA ASN A 2 4.24 -11.19 -0.17
C ASN A 2 4.97 -12.39 0.45
N GLY A 3 5.36 -12.34 1.69
CA GLY A 3 6.12 -13.39 2.34
C GLY A 3 6.11 -13.31 3.85
N THR A 4 6.43 -14.43 4.49
CA THR A 4 6.52 -14.57 5.94
C THR A 4 7.69 -13.81 6.56
N SER A 5 8.67 -13.38 5.75
CA SER A 5 9.89 -12.69 6.19
C SER A 5 9.84 -11.16 6.00
N GLN A 6 8.74 -10.60 5.53
CA GLN A 6 8.62 -9.14 5.46
C GLN A 6 8.36 -8.55 6.84
N ILE A 7 9.06 -7.45 7.12
CA ILE A 7 8.91 -6.70 8.37
C ILE A 7 7.51 -6.07 8.40
N ARG A 8 6.87 -6.09 9.57
CA ARG A 8 5.49 -5.62 9.78
C ARG A 8 5.48 -4.34 10.61
N ILE A 9 4.51 -3.45 10.33
CA ILE A 9 4.24 -2.20 11.07
C ILE A 9 2.75 -2.03 11.40
N ASP A 10 1.97 -3.09 11.25
CA ASP A 10 0.52 -3.10 11.42
C ASP A 10 0.07 -3.19 12.89
N HIS A 11 1.00 -3.35 13.83
CA HIS A 11 0.71 -3.41 15.25
C HIS A 11 1.83 -2.77 16.08
N ASP A 12 1.48 -2.20 17.24
CA ASP A 12 2.41 -1.47 18.11
C ASP A 12 3.54 -2.34 18.67
N SER A 13 3.31 -3.66 18.82
CA SER A 13 4.34 -4.60 19.28
C SER A 13 5.59 -4.68 18.41
N PHE A 14 5.52 -4.20 17.15
CA PHE A 14 6.68 -4.17 16.26
C PHE A 14 7.55 -2.92 16.45
N MET A 15 7.03 -1.86 17.08
CA MET A 15 7.71 -0.57 17.22
C MET A 15 9.06 -0.65 17.91
N PRO A 16 9.28 -1.41 19.01
CA PRO A 16 10.56 -1.42 19.72
C PRO A 16 11.76 -1.83 18.85
N ARG A 17 11.57 -2.82 17.95
CA ARG A 17 12.64 -3.27 17.04
C ARG A 17 12.98 -2.22 15.97
N TYR A 18 11.96 -1.53 15.46
CA TYR A 18 12.16 -0.43 14.51
C TYR A 18 12.85 0.76 15.18
N TYR A 19 12.47 1.07 16.41
CA TYR A 19 13.11 2.14 17.15
C TYR A 19 14.62 1.91 17.28
N GLN A 20 15.04 0.72 17.69
CA GLN A 20 16.47 0.35 17.75
C GLN A 20 17.16 0.45 16.38
N LEU A 21 16.50 0.03 15.31
CA LEU A 21 17.02 0.12 13.96
C LEU A 21 17.23 1.57 13.53
N VAL A 22 16.21 2.41 13.67
CA VAL A 22 16.24 3.83 13.29
C VAL A 22 17.29 4.58 14.10
N GLU A 23 17.34 4.36 15.41
CA GLU A 23 18.34 4.97 16.29
C GLU A 23 19.78 4.63 15.84
N ASN A 24 20.04 3.36 15.51
CA ASN A 24 21.35 2.93 15.03
C ASN A 24 21.72 3.56 13.67
N LEU A 25 20.74 3.69 12.77
CA LEU A 25 20.96 4.34 11.47
C LEU A 25 21.23 5.83 11.64
N HIS A 26 20.49 6.52 12.48
CA HIS A 26 20.71 7.95 12.81
C HIS A 26 22.06 8.19 13.47
N LYS A 27 22.52 7.33 14.38
CA LYS A 27 23.87 7.41 15.00
C LYS A 27 24.99 7.33 13.95
N ASN A 28 24.71 6.73 12.79
CA ASN A 28 25.66 6.66 11.66
C ASN A 28 25.38 7.74 10.59
N GLY A 29 24.58 8.74 10.88
CA GLY A 29 24.31 9.88 9.99
C GLY A 29 23.33 9.61 8.86
N ALA A 30 22.60 8.49 8.88
CA ALA A 30 21.64 8.16 7.84
C ALA A 30 20.29 8.86 8.05
N THR A 31 19.66 9.33 6.97
CA THR A 31 18.24 9.70 6.91
C THR A 31 17.44 8.48 6.46
N VAL A 32 16.37 8.13 7.15
CA VAL A 32 15.70 6.83 7.00
C VAL A 32 14.23 6.99 6.67
N ALA A 33 13.82 6.45 5.53
CA ALA A 33 12.41 6.31 5.16
C ALA A 33 11.98 4.84 5.23
N ILE A 34 10.72 4.60 5.58
CA ILE A 34 10.11 3.28 5.49
C ILE A 34 9.05 3.25 4.38
N GLN A 35 9.08 2.21 3.57
CA GLN A 35 8.01 1.94 2.60
C GLN A 35 6.93 1.06 3.24
N ILE A 36 5.68 1.50 3.17
CA ILE A 36 4.52 0.68 3.55
C ILE A 36 3.74 0.23 2.32
N ASN A 37 3.28 -1.01 2.36
CA ASN A 37 2.65 -1.69 1.23
C ASN A 37 1.56 -2.67 1.67
N HIS A 38 0.59 -2.88 0.79
CA HIS A 38 -0.38 -3.97 0.85
C HIS A 38 -0.31 -4.76 -0.46
N ALA A 39 -0.01 -6.05 -0.38
CA ALA A 39 0.25 -6.86 -1.56
C ALA A 39 -0.98 -7.06 -2.48
N GLY A 40 -2.19 -6.96 -1.92
CA GLY A 40 -3.41 -7.19 -2.70
C GLY A 40 -3.44 -8.60 -3.30
N ALA A 41 -3.80 -8.70 -4.58
CA ALA A 41 -3.79 -9.94 -5.36
C ALA A 41 -2.41 -10.62 -5.47
N SER A 42 -1.32 -9.91 -5.17
CA SER A 42 0.03 -10.47 -5.16
C SER A 42 0.38 -11.15 -3.84
N ALA A 43 -0.52 -11.18 -2.86
CA ALA A 43 -0.37 -11.97 -1.65
C ALA A 43 -0.53 -13.47 -1.93
N SER A 44 -0.21 -14.30 -0.95
CA SER A 44 -0.48 -15.74 -0.98
C SER A 44 -1.29 -16.11 0.24
N SER A 45 -2.46 -16.70 0.04
CA SER A 45 -3.34 -17.17 1.11
C SER A 45 -2.66 -18.24 1.97
N ALA A 46 -1.90 -19.14 1.34
CA ALA A 46 -1.12 -20.17 2.03
C ALA A 46 -0.06 -19.58 2.98
N ARG A 47 0.46 -18.39 2.69
CA ARG A 47 1.48 -17.72 3.53
C ARG A 47 0.88 -16.79 4.57
N THR A 48 -0.24 -16.16 4.25
CA THR A 48 -0.87 -15.17 5.13
C THR A 48 -1.93 -15.76 6.04
N GLY A 49 -2.47 -16.93 5.69
CA GLY A 49 -3.65 -17.53 6.34
C GLY A 49 -4.94 -16.77 6.03
N MET A 50 -4.92 -15.82 5.07
CA MET A 50 -6.05 -14.98 4.72
C MET A 50 -6.31 -15.03 3.22
N GLU A 51 -7.57 -14.94 2.83
CA GLU A 51 -7.97 -14.81 1.43
C GLU A 51 -7.34 -13.58 0.79
N THR A 52 -6.86 -13.71 -0.45
CA THR A 52 -6.31 -12.58 -1.20
C THR A 52 -7.42 -11.63 -1.64
N VAL A 53 -7.18 -10.33 -1.51
CA VAL A 53 -8.14 -9.28 -1.88
C VAL A 53 -7.53 -8.29 -2.87
N SER A 54 -8.37 -7.66 -3.69
CA SER A 54 -7.95 -6.68 -4.68
C SER A 54 -9.09 -5.72 -5.03
N SER A 55 -8.87 -4.84 -6.02
CA SER A 55 -9.95 -4.04 -6.61
C SER A 55 -11.03 -4.91 -7.28
N SER A 56 -10.62 -6.00 -7.92
CA SER A 56 -11.48 -6.95 -8.63
C SER A 56 -10.87 -8.36 -8.57
N ASN A 57 -11.56 -9.34 -9.14
CA ASN A 57 -11.13 -10.75 -9.16
C ASN A 57 -10.13 -11.08 -10.28
N ILE A 58 -9.18 -10.17 -10.54
CA ILE A 58 -8.15 -10.35 -11.58
C ILE A 58 -6.82 -10.70 -10.92
N PRO A 59 -6.25 -11.89 -11.18
CA PRO A 59 -4.94 -12.28 -10.65
C PRO A 59 -3.82 -11.42 -11.25
N THR A 60 -2.75 -11.18 -10.48
CA THR A 60 -1.63 -10.33 -10.93
C THR A 60 -0.63 -11.04 -11.85
N LYS A 61 -0.70 -12.36 -11.95
CA LYS A 61 0.14 -13.17 -12.82
C LYS A 61 -0.58 -14.45 -13.23
N ALA A 62 -0.18 -15.04 -14.34
CA ALA A 62 -0.67 -16.34 -14.77
C ALA A 62 -0.42 -17.40 -13.68
N GLY A 63 -1.44 -18.18 -13.34
CA GLY A 63 -1.37 -19.17 -12.26
C GLY A 63 -1.34 -18.60 -10.84
N GLY A 64 -1.50 -17.27 -10.67
CA GLY A 64 -1.70 -16.65 -9.35
C GLY A 64 -3.10 -16.93 -8.79
N GLU A 65 -3.25 -16.76 -7.48
CA GLU A 65 -4.56 -16.85 -6.84
C GLU A 65 -5.50 -15.79 -7.39
N THR A 66 -6.76 -16.15 -7.63
CA THR A 66 -7.81 -15.18 -7.98
C THR A 66 -8.24 -14.47 -6.70
N PRO A 67 -8.01 -13.16 -6.59
CA PRO A 67 -8.39 -12.41 -5.40
C PRO A 67 -9.90 -12.18 -5.35
N ARG A 68 -10.44 -11.99 -4.17
CA ARG A 68 -11.78 -11.46 -3.98
C ARG A 68 -11.76 -9.93 -4.10
N PRO A 69 -12.77 -9.31 -4.75
CA PRO A 69 -12.95 -7.86 -4.69
C PRO A 69 -13.17 -7.37 -3.25
N MET A 70 -12.48 -6.31 -2.85
CA MET A 70 -12.71 -5.67 -1.56
C MET A 70 -14.10 -5.05 -1.48
N THR A 71 -14.75 -5.18 -0.32
CA THR A 71 -15.97 -4.42 0.00
C THR A 71 -15.60 -2.95 0.28
N LYS A 72 -16.61 -2.06 0.31
CA LYS A 72 -16.40 -0.65 0.68
C LYS A 72 -15.90 -0.51 2.12
N GLU A 73 -16.42 -1.32 3.02
CA GLU A 73 -16.01 -1.34 4.43
C GLU A 73 -14.54 -1.77 4.57
N GLU A 74 -14.10 -2.74 3.79
CA GLU A 74 -12.70 -3.18 3.76
C GLU A 74 -11.77 -2.09 3.19
N ILE A 75 -12.20 -1.39 2.15
CA ILE A 75 -11.48 -0.23 1.61
C ILE A 75 -11.32 0.82 2.69
N MET A 76 -12.41 1.22 3.37
CA MET A 76 -12.38 2.23 4.43
C MET A 76 -11.52 1.80 5.62
N THR A 77 -11.61 0.53 6.01
CA THR A 77 -10.76 -0.06 7.07
C THR A 77 -9.28 -0.03 6.66
N THR A 78 -8.98 -0.33 5.40
CA THR A 78 -7.61 -0.30 4.89
C THR A 78 -7.05 1.12 4.89
N VAL A 79 -7.85 2.12 4.49
CA VAL A 79 -7.47 3.55 4.58
C VAL A 79 -7.05 3.90 6.01
N LYS A 80 -7.88 3.57 7.01
CA LYS A 80 -7.56 3.81 8.43
C LYS A 80 -6.27 3.13 8.88
N LYS A 81 -6.07 1.87 8.49
CA LYS A 81 -4.84 1.11 8.82
C LYS A 81 -3.58 1.75 8.24
N TYR A 82 -3.64 2.36 7.06
CA TYR A 82 -2.52 3.13 6.52
C TYR A 82 -2.20 4.36 7.38
N GLY A 83 -3.22 5.08 7.82
CA GLY A 83 -3.05 6.22 8.74
C GLY A 83 -2.45 5.81 10.08
N GLU A 84 -2.93 4.72 10.68
CA GLU A 84 -2.40 4.16 11.92
C GLU A 84 -0.94 3.70 11.76
N ALA A 85 -0.60 3.05 10.65
CA ALA A 85 0.76 2.65 10.35
C ALA A 85 1.68 3.88 10.20
N ALA A 86 1.21 4.92 9.51
CA ALA A 86 1.95 6.17 9.37
C ALA A 86 2.21 6.88 10.70
N LYS A 87 1.24 6.87 11.62
CA LYS A 87 1.41 7.38 12.97
C LYS A 87 2.49 6.62 13.74
N ARG A 88 2.54 5.27 13.60
CA ARG A 88 3.61 4.45 14.19
C ARG A 88 4.97 4.81 13.61
N VAL A 89 5.04 4.95 12.27
CA VAL A 89 6.27 5.34 11.55
C VAL A 89 6.85 6.63 12.12
N GLN A 90 6.02 7.66 12.26
CA GLN A 90 6.43 8.95 12.85
C GLN A 90 6.86 8.80 14.31
N ALA A 91 6.10 8.07 15.12
CA ALA A 91 6.41 7.85 16.54
C ALA A 91 7.70 7.05 16.77
N ILE A 92 8.07 6.15 15.84
CA ILE A 92 9.35 5.42 15.87
C ILE A 92 10.54 6.36 15.59
N GLY A 93 10.33 7.47 14.86
CA GLY A 93 11.37 8.42 14.52
C GLY A 93 11.93 8.28 13.10
N PHE A 94 11.23 7.62 12.18
CA PHE A 94 11.57 7.68 10.75
C PHE A 94 11.48 9.11 10.25
N ASP A 95 12.33 9.48 9.29
CA ASP A 95 12.36 10.82 8.70
C ASP A 95 11.32 11.02 7.60
N ALA A 96 10.87 9.94 6.98
CA ALA A 96 9.82 9.95 5.96
C ALA A 96 9.08 8.61 5.89
N ILE A 97 7.91 8.65 5.25
CA ILE A 97 7.16 7.45 4.88
C ILE A 97 6.98 7.38 3.37
N GLU A 98 7.18 6.22 2.78
CA GLU A 98 6.88 5.97 1.37
C GLU A 98 5.62 5.10 1.24
N ILE A 99 4.65 5.58 0.46
CA ILE A 99 3.42 4.86 0.11
C ILE A 99 3.63 4.20 -1.24
N HIS A 100 3.53 2.87 -1.25
CA HIS A 100 3.78 2.10 -2.46
C HIS A 100 2.54 1.99 -3.35
N CYS A 101 2.56 2.68 -4.49
CA CYS A 101 1.48 2.73 -5.48
C CYS A 101 1.85 2.08 -6.84
N GLY A 102 2.88 1.24 -6.86
CA GLY A 102 3.39 0.59 -8.07
C GLY A 102 3.39 -0.94 -8.02
N HIS A 103 4.07 -1.55 -9.00
CA HIS A 103 4.45 -2.97 -9.07
C HIS A 103 3.29 -3.96 -8.92
N SER A 104 2.10 -3.62 -9.43
CA SER A 104 0.90 -4.46 -9.36
C SER A 104 0.48 -4.85 -7.93
N TYR A 105 0.83 -4.05 -6.91
CA TYR A 105 0.31 -4.18 -5.56
C TYR A 105 -1.03 -3.44 -5.40
N LEU A 106 -1.65 -3.52 -4.22
CA LEU A 106 -3.05 -3.11 -4.02
C LEU A 106 -3.38 -1.73 -4.59
N MET A 107 -2.57 -0.69 -4.31
CA MET A 107 -2.81 0.64 -4.85
C MET A 107 -2.78 0.66 -6.38
N SER A 108 -1.77 0.01 -6.98
CA SER A 108 -1.66 -0.15 -8.43
C SER A 108 -2.83 -0.93 -9.02
N GLN A 109 -3.35 -1.93 -8.31
CA GLN A 109 -4.52 -2.71 -8.75
C GLN A 109 -5.80 -1.86 -8.79
N PHE A 110 -5.93 -0.86 -7.91
CA PHE A 110 -7.04 0.11 -7.99
C PHE A 110 -6.84 1.13 -9.11
N ILE A 111 -5.63 1.62 -9.34
CA ILE A 111 -5.30 2.60 -10.38
C ILE A 111 -5.48 2.02 -11.79
N SER A 112 -5.04 0.79 -12.00
CA SER A 112 -5.00 0.15 -13.31
C SER A 112 -6.38 -0.24 -13.84
N PRO A 113 -6.78 0.20 -15.03
CA PRO A 113 -8.04 -0.24 -15.66
C PRO A 113 -8.01 -1.73 -16.06
N TYR A 114 -6.81 -2.34 -16.13
CA TYR A 114 -6.67 -3.77 -16.35
C TYR A 114 -7.13 -4.58 -15.14
N TYR A 115 -6.67 -4.22 -13.93
CA TYR A 115 -7.04 -4.91 -12.70
C TYR A 115 -8.37 -4.45 -12.11
N ASN A 116 -8.70 -3.17 -12.27
CA ASN A 116 -9.90 -2.57 -11.68
C ASN A 116 -11.08 -2.64 -12.65
N LYS A 117 -11.97 -3.59 -12.43
CA LYS A 117 -13.21 -3.80 -13.16
C LYS A 117 -14.46 -3.37 -12.37
N ARG A 118 -14.26 -2.56 -11.31
CA ARG A 118 -15.37 -2.06 -10.48
C ARG A 118 -16.25 -1.10 -11.25
N THR A 119 -17.55 -1.12 -10.90
CA THR A 119 -18.58 -0.22 -11.47
C THR A 119 -19.09 0.76 -10.43
N ASP A 120 -18.54 0.75 -9.22
CA ASP A 120 -18.86 1.69 -8.15
C ASP A 120 -17.90 2.91 -8.17
N GLU A 121 -17.98 3.75 -7.12
CA GLU A 121 -17.17 4.96 -6.97
C GLU A 121 -15.64 4.74 -6.88
N PHE A 122 -15.17 3.49 -6.85
CA PHE A 122 -13.76 3.12 -6.85
C PHE A 122 -13.28 2.55 -8.18
N GLY A 123 -14.12 2.57 -9.25
CA GLY A 123 -13.80 2.02 -10.56
C GLY A 123 -14.31 2.85 -11.72
N GLY A 124 -14.03 2.42 -12.96
CA GLY A 124 -14.42 3.14 -14.17
C GLY A 124 -13.48 4.29 -14.50
N SER A 125 -13.88 5.55 -14.23
CA SER A 125 -13.08 6.73 -14.56
C SER A 125 -11.73 6.79 -13.83
N VAL A 126 -10.80 7.59 -14.32
CA VAL A 126 -9.48 7.81 -13.69
C VAL A 126 -9.68 8.34 -12.27
N GLU A 127 -10.58 9.30 -12.07
CA GLU A 127 -10.88 9.91 -10.78
C GLU A 127 -11.36 8.86 -9.77
N ASN A 128 -12.22 7.96 -10.19
CA ASN A 128 -12.72 6.88 -9.34
C ASN A 128 -11.63 5.86 -8.99
N ARG A 129 -10.80 5.47 -9.98
CA ARG A 129 -9.69 4.55 -9.73
C ARG A 129 -8.61 5.14 -8.82
N LEU A 130 -8.44 6.46 -8.84
CA LEU A 130 -7.53 7.19 -7.95
C LEU A 130 -8.13 7.48 -6.58
N ARG A 131 -9.42 7.26 -6.38
CA ARG A 131 -10.12 7.59 -5.12
C ARG A 131 -9.51 6.88 -3.92
N PHE A 132 -9.34 5.57 -3.98
CA PHE A 132 -8.75 4.82 -2.88
C PHE A 132 -7.31 5.25 -2.54
N PRO A 133 -6.37 5.35 -3.49
CA PRO A 133 -5.03 5.90 -3.23
C PRO A 133 -5.05 7.31 -2.64
N ARG A 134 -5.91 8.20 -3.13
CA ARG A 134 -6.06 9.56 -2.57
C ARG A 134 -6.52 9.53 -1.12
N MET A 135 -7.55 8.75 -0.81
CA MET A 135 -8.06 8.61 0.56
C MET A 135 -6.96 8.11 1.51
N VAL A 136 -6.12 7.19 1.05
CA VAL A 136 -4.96 6.72 1.84
C VAL A 136 -3.97 7.85 2.09
N LEU A 137 -3.60 8.62 1.07
CA LEU A 137 -2.67 9.74 1.21
C LEU A 137 -3.23 10.83 2.14
N GLU A 138 -4.52 11.14 2.02
CA GLU A 138 -5.21 12.10 2.88
C GLU A 138 -5.24 11.62 4.34
N GLU A 139 -5.54 10.34 4.58
CA GLU A 139 -5.55 9.77 5.94
C GLU A 139 -4.13 9.68 6.53
N VAL A 140 -3.13 9.32 5.73
CA VAL A 140 -1.72 9.35 6.15
C VAL A 140 -1.33 10.78 6.54
N ARG A 141 -1.59 11.78 5.68
CA ARG A 141 -1.30 13.20 5.94
C ARG A 141 -1.97 13.70 7.21
N LYS A 142 -3.22 13.34 7.42
CA LYS A 142 -3.98 13.68 8.63
C LYS A 142 -3.32 13.14 9.90
N ASN A 143 -2.77 11.92 9.84
CA ASN A 143 -2.16 11.26 11.01
C ASN A 143 -0.73 11.73 11.31
N VAL A 144 0.05 12.17 10.30
CA VAL A 144 1.44 12.60 10.49
C VAL A 144 1.63 14.13 10.50
N GLY A 145 0.56 14.87 10.25
CA GLY A 145 0.62 16.34 10.20
C GLY A 145 1.26 16.90 8.93
N PRO A 146 1.31 18.25 8.78
CA PRO A 146 1.68 18.90 7.51
C PRO A 146 3.15 18.78 7.14
N TRP A 147 4.04 18.58 8.09
CA TRP A 147 5.50 18.70 7.88
C TRP A 147 6.22 17.36 7.70
N PHE A 148 5.59 16.25 8.05
CA PHE A 148 6.23 14.94 7.88
C PHE A 148 6.28 14.56 6.40
N PRO A 149 7.46 14.23 5.84
CA PRO A 149 7.62 13.90 4.44
C PRO A 149 6.85 12.63 4.05
N ILE A 150 6.05 12.71 2.99
CA ILE A 150 5.36 11.57 2.38
C ILE A 150 5.87 11.42 0.96
N ILE A 151 6.45 10.28 0.67
CA ILE A 151 6.92 9.88 -0.66
C ILE A 151 5.85 8.97 -1.28
N VAL A 152 5.55 9.16 -2.55
CA VAL A 152 4.65 8.28 -3.30
C VAL A 152 5.43 7.60 -4.39
N ARG A 153 5.56 6.27 -4.30
CA ARG A 153 6.19 5.46 -5.34
C ARG A 153 5.13 4.96 -6.30
N ILE A 154 5.14 5.48 -7.52
CA ILE A 154 4.20 5.12 -8.59
C ILE A 154 4.97 4.53 -9.78
N SER A 155 4.36 3.58 -10.49
CA SER A 155 4.89 3.11 -11.77
C SER A 155 4.50 4.10 -12.87
N ALA A 156 5.49 4.67 -13.55
CA ALA A 156 5.25 5.57 -14.68
C ALA A 156 4.63 4.81 -15.87
N GLU A 157 5.01 3.53 -16.04
CA GLU A 157 4.44 2.61 -17.01
C GLU A 157 4.13 1.28 -16.32
N ALA A 158 2.89 0.83 -16.45
CA ALA A 158 2.53 -0.50 -15.97
C ALA A 158 2.82 -1.51 -17.08
N VAL A 159 3.92 -2.25 -16.93
CA VAL A 159 4.25 -3.39 -17.80
C VAL A 159 3.29 -4.55 -17.46
N SER A 160 2.04 -4.39 -17.78
CA SER A 160 1.09 -5.47 -18.00
C SER A 160 0.89 -5.53 -19.52
N TYR A 161 0.63 -6.70 -20.08
CA TYR A 161 0.47 -6.98 -21.50
C TYR A 161 -0.51 -6.06 -22.29
N THR A 162 -0.91 -4.97 -21.72
CA THR A 162 -1.68 -3.89 -22.33
C THR A 162 -0.99 -2.57 -22.03
N HIS A 163 -0.54 -1.89 -23.05
CA HIS A 163 0.05 -0.56 -22.99
C HIS A 163 -0.86 0.39 -22.20
N LEU A 164 -0.44 0.73 -20.98
CA LEU A 164 -0.96 1.88 -20.25
C LEU A 164 0.00 3.02 -20.53
N THR A 165 -0.20 3.69 -21.65
CA THR A 165 0.27 5.06 -21.81
C THR A 165 -0.57 5.91 -20.85
N LEU A 166 0.08 6.55 -19.89
CA LEU A 166 -0.50 7.71 -19.22
C LEU A 166 -0.69 8.79 -20.28
N PRO A 167 -1.84 9.49 -20.28
CA PRO A 167 -2.04 10.61 -21.18
C PRO A 167 -1.04 11.73 -20.92
#